data_4de8f222fd7366a28de5e7d6b4f574e8
#
_entry.id   4de8f222fd7366a28de5e7d6b4f574e8
#
_cell.length_a   1.000
_cell.length_b   1.000
_cell.length_c   1.000
_cell.angle_alpha   90.00
_cell.angle_beta   90.00
_cell.angle_gamma   90.00
#
_symmetry.space_group_name_H-M   'P 1'
#
loop_
_entity.id
_entity.type
_entity.pdbx_description
1 polymer ?
#
loop_
_entity_poly.entity_id
_entity_poly.type
_entity_poly.pdbx_seq_one_letter_code
_entity_poly.pdbx_strand_id
1 'polypeptide(L)'
;MNPQALVSVKLVAHAGVGTVAAGVVKAGADLITVSGHDGGTGASPLTSIKYAGTPWELGLAETQQTLRLNDLRGRVRLQTDGGLKTGLDVIKAAMLGAESFGFGTGPMVALGCKYLRICHLNNCATGVATQHPVLRQKHFLGLPDMVMNYFRFVAEDVRRHLARLGVRSLAELIGQSDRLEQRDGVTPVQDRLDLSPLIAEDGLGEKVDFACTFARNPMRDPAALASRIATDTRVAVADGLGGAFRYPIVNTDRAIGARLSGDVARRWGDAGMADKPITLHLTGSAGQSLGAWNAGGVHIDLVGEANDGVGKGMAGGRLVVRPPGDSPFASQDASIIGNTCLYGATGGELFAAGQAGERFAVRNSGALAVVEGAGDHCCEYMTGGVVAVLGRTGLNFGAGMTGGFAYVLDIERNFVDCYNHELVDIVRISHEGMEHYMQHLRQLIARHAELTDSAWGRRVLGDFRGLLQRFWLVKPKAASLDALAEELRSAA
;
A
#
# COMPACT_ATOMS: atom_id res chain seq x y z
N MET A 1 -2.19 -15.57 -15.87
CA MET A 1 -1.21 -15.44 -14.77
C MET A 1 -0.38 -16.73 -14.70
N ASN A 2 0.88 -16.64 -14.28
CA ASN A 2 1.72 -17.84 -14.09
C ASN A 2 1.55 -18.35 -12.64
N PRO A 3 0.82 -19.45 -12.41
CA PRO A 3 0.59 -19.98 -11.06
C PRO A 3 1.84 -20.60 -10.42
N GLN A 4 2.89 -20.83 -11.22
CA GLN A 4 4.16 -21.38 -10.73
C GLN A 4 5.18 -20.30 -10.35
N ALA A 5 4.91 -19.03 -10.63
CA ALA A 5 5.79 -17.95 -10.26
C ALA A 5 5.92 -17.83 -8.74
N LEU A 6 7.16 -17.67 -8.27
CA LEU A 6 7.45 -17.32 -6.88
C LEU A 6 7.24 -15.82 -6.66
N VAL A 7 6.73 -15.48 -5.48
CA VAL A 7 6.52 -14.07 -5.07
C VAL A 7 7.73 -13.62 -4.25
N SER A 8 8.43 -12.61 -4.76
CA SER A 8 9.56 -11.99 -4.06
C SER A 8 9.22 -10.57 -3.64
N VAL A 9 9.53 -10.24 -2.39
CA VAL A 9 9.31 -8.90 -1.82
C VAL A 9 10.63 -8.35 -1.29
N LYS A 10 10.96 -7.11 -1.65
CA LYS A 10 12.15 -6.41 -1.18
C LYS A 10 11.78 -5.39 -0.11
N LEU A 11 12.45 -5.46 1.04
CA LEU A 11 12.28 -4.59 2.19
C LEU A 11 13.58 -3.85 2.49
N VAL A 12 13.47 -2.60 2.91
CA VAL A 12 14.61 -1.82 3.40
C VAL A 12 14.90 -2.20 4.84
N ALA A 13 16.17 -2.41 5.16
CA ALA A 13 16.65 -2.61 6.53
C ALA A 13 16.41 -1.33 7.35
N HIS A 14 15.51 -1.40 8.32
CA HIS A 14 15.25 -0.37 9.33
C HIS A 14 14.63 -1.02 10.55
N ALA A 15 14.58 -0.31 11.66
CA ALA A 15 13.95 -0.82 12.87
C ALA A 15 12.48 -1.21 12.61
N GLY A 16 12.09 -2.42 13.05
CA GLY A 16 10.75 -2.99 12.82
C GLY A 16 10.60 -3.79 11.52
N VAL A 17 11.65 -3.91 10.69
CA VAL A 17 11.58 -4.68 9.43
C VAL A 17 11.23 -6.14 9.64
N GLY A 18 11.63 -6.74 10.76
CA GLY A 18 11.26 -8.11 11.13
C GLY A 18 9.75 -8.29 11.25
N THR A 19 9.05 -7.35 11.87
CA THR A 19 7.57 -7.36 11.98
C THR A 19 6.91 -7.23 10.60
N VAL A 20 7.43 -6.35 9.75
CA VAL A 20 6.96 -6.21 8.37
C VAL A 20 7.18 -7.52 7.59
N ALA A 21 8.37 -8.13 7.73
CA ALA A 21 8.69 -9.41 7.10
C ALA A 21 7.75 -10.53 7.53
N ALA A 22 7.41 -10.63 8.82
CA ALA A 22 6.43 -11.60 9.32
C ALA A 22 5.05 -11.40 8.64
N GLY A 23 4.60 -10.16 8.47
CA GLY A 23 3.39 -9.83 7.72
C GLY A 23 3.47 -10.27 6.25
N VAL A 24 4.59 -10.01 5.59
CA VAL A 24 4.86 -10.36 4.19
C VAL A 24 4.87 -11.88 3.98
N VAL A 25 5.47 -12.66 4.91
CA VAL A 25 5.41 -14.12 4.87
C VAL A 25 3.98 -14.63 5.00
N LYS A 26 3.21 -14.08 5.95
CA LYS A 26 1.79 -14.44 6.14
C LYS A 26 0.95 -14.09 4.92
N ALA A 27 1.34 -13.09 4.14
CA ALA A 27 0.71 -12.70 2.87
C ALA A 27 1.10 -13.60 1.68
N GLY A 28 2.01 -14.57 1.87
CA GLY A 28 2.34 -15.56 0.85
C GLY A 28 3.60 -15.29 0.04
N ALA A 29 4.51 -14.44 0.51
CA ALA A 29 5.81 -14.28 -0.14
C ALA A 29 6.67 -15.54 0.00
N ASP A 30 7.34 -15.92 -1.08
CA ASP A 30 8.27 -17.08 -1.15
C ASP A 30 9.71 -16.67 -0.86
N LEU A 31 10.05 -15.40 -1.13
CA LEU A 31 11.38 -14.82 -0.92
C LEU A 31 11.26 -13.40 -0.39
N ILE A 32 12.05 -13.08 0.61
CA ILE A 32 12.22 -11.72 1.11
C ILE A 32 13.68 -11.32 0.93
N THR A 33 13.89 -10.17 0.27
CA THR A 33 15.20 -9.51 0.22
C THR A 33 15.24 -8.38 1.24
N VAL A 34 16.12 -8.47 2.23
CA VAL A 34 16.42 -7.40 3.17
C VAL A 34 17.58 -6.58 2.60
N SER A 35 17.31 -5.35 2.21
CA SER A 35 18.27 -4.47 1.57
C SER A 35 18.86 -3.47 2.56
N GLY A 36 20.17 -3.42 2.71
CA GLY A 36 20.83 -2.35 3.45
C GLY A 36 20.63 -0.98 2.78
N HIS A 37 21.00 0.10 3.51
CA HIS A 37 20.91 1.48 3.02
C HIS A 37 21.69 1.71 1.71
N ASP A 38 22.73 0.92 1.43
CA ASP A 38 23.49 0.94 0.19
C ASP A 38 22.80 0.23 -0.99
N GLY A 39 21.71 -0.50 -0.73
CA GLY A 39 20.97 -1.23 -1.74
C GLY A 39 20.13 -0.33 -2.63
N GLY A 40 19.63 -0.90 -3.73
CA GLY A 40 18.78 -0.21 -4.68
C GLY A 40 19.51 0.20 -5.96
N THR A 41 19.05 1.28 -6.59
CA THR A 41 19.60 1.75 -7.87
C THR A 41 20.91 2.50 -7.71
N GLY A 42 21.85 2.33 -8.64
CA GLY A 42 23.08 3.13 -8.74
C GLY A 42 22.82 4.63 -8.98
N ALA A 43 21.59 5.01 -9.33
CA ALA A 43 21.17 6.38 -9.54
C ALA A 43 20.63 7.06 -8.27
N SER A 44 20.53 6.34 -7.14
CA SER A 44 20.04 6.91 -5.89
C SER A 44 20.86 8.11 -5.44
N PRO A 45 20.23 9.21 -4.99
CA PRO A 45 20.95 10.35 -4.44
C PRO A 45 21.68 9.95 -3.15
N LEU A 46 22.77 10.67 -2.86
CA LEU A 46 23.62 10.39 -1.69
C LEU A 46 22.85 10.46 -0.37
N THR A 47 21.86 11.35 -0.28
CA THR A 47 20.99 11.48 0.89
C THR A 47 20.19 10.21 1.16
N SER A 48 19.63 9.56 0.13
CA SER A 48 18.93 8.28 0.28
C SER A 48 19.87 7.17 0.77
N ILE A 49 21.09 7.10 0.21
CA ILE A 49 22.08 6.08 0.59
C ILE A 49 22.55 6.25 2.05
N LYS A 50 22.62 7.49 2.54
CA LYS A 50 23.12 7.76 3.89
C LYS A 50 22.02 7.70 4.96
N TYR A 51 20.78 8.02 4.63
CA TYR A 51 19.75 8.31 5.62
C TYR A 51 18.47 7.47 5.47
N ALA A 52 18.29 6.77 4.36
CA ALA A 52 17.14 5.89 4.15
C ALA A 52 17.55 4.44 4.44
N GLY A 53 17.31 3.98 5.67
CA GLY A 53 17.62 2.63 6.09
C GLY A 53 18.85 2.52 7.00
N THR A 54 19.15 1.29 7.38
CA THR A 54 20.29 0.90 8.22
C THR A 54 21.19 -0.08 7.48
N PRO A 55 22.37 -0.43 8.00
CA PRO A 55 23.17 -1.54 7.48
C PRO A 55 22.35 -2.84 7.37
N TRP A 56 22.61 -3.62 6.32
CA TRP A 56 21.87 -4.86 6.07
C TRP A 56 21.99 -5.87 7.22
N GLU A 57 23.08 -5.85 7.97
CA GLU A 57 23.32 -6.72 9.10
C GLU A 57 22.23 -6.59 10.17
N LEU A 58 21.85 -5.34 10.48
CA LEU A 58 20.78 -5.05 11.46
C LEU A 58 19.44 -5.60 11.00
N GLY A 59 19.03 -5.25 9.77
CA GLY A 59 17.74 -5.66 9.25
C GLY A 59 17.62 -7.16 9.02
N LEU A 60 18.73 -7.81 8.59
CA LEU A 60 18.76 -9.24 8.37
C LEU A 60 18.65 -10.01 9.68
N ALA A 61 19.43 -9.63 10.70
CA ALA A 61 19.39 -10.26 12.02
C ALA A 61 18.00 -10.13 12.67
N GLU A 62 17.43 -8.91 12.67
CA GLU A 62 16.07 -8.68 13.16
C GLU A 62 15.04 -9.54 12.42
N THR A 63 15.15 -9.64 11.09
CA THR A 63 14.23 -10.45 10.27
C THR A 63 14.36 -11.93 10.60
N GLN A 64 15.58 -12.46 10.66
CA GLN A 64 15.85 -13.86 11.00
C GLN A 64 15.25 -14.22 12.36
N GLN A 65 15.55 -13.43 13.39
CA GLN A 65 15.08 -13.64 14.76
C GLN A 65 13.56 -13.55 14.84
N THR A 66 12.95 -12.52 14.24
CA THR A 66 11.50 -12.34 14.26
C THR A 66 10.77 -13.48 13.56
N LEU A 67 11.27 -13.96 12.41
CA LEU A 67 10.66 -15.07 11.68
C LEU A 67 10.78 -16.37 12.47
N ARG A 68 11.90 -16.63 13.13
CA ARG A 68 12.07 -17.81 13.98
C ARG A 68 11.16 -17.77 15.20
N LEU A 69 11.09 -16.65 15.92
CA LEU A 69 10.19 -16.46 17.07
C LEU A 69 8.70 -16.64 16.74
N ASN A 70 8.33 -16.45 15.47
CA ASN A 70 6.94 -16.61 14.99
C ASN A 70 6.69 -17.90 14.24
N ASP A 71 7.65 -18.85 14.19
CA ASP A 71 7.57 -20.11 13.43
C ASP A 71 7.24 -19.88 11.93
N LEU A 72 7.84 -18.86 11.37
CA LEU A 72 7.65 -18.45 9.97
C LEU A 72 8.91 -18.66 9.11
N ARG A 73 10.07 -18.90 9.75
CA ARG A 73 11.35 -18.92 9.06
C ARG A 73 11.44 -20.00 7.99
N GLY A 74 10.94 -21.19 8.26
CA GLY A 74 10.93 -22.30 7.32
C GLY A 74 10.11 -22.05 6.05
N ARG A 75 9.21 -21.06 6.05
CA ARG A 75 8.27 -20.80 4.97
C ARG A 75 8.80 -19.89 3.86
N VAL A 76 9.91 -19.17 4.08
CA VAL A 76 10.41 -18.13 3.19
C VAL A 76 11.93 -18.17 3.08
N ARG A 77 12.45 -17.96 1.87
CA ARG A 77 13.89 -17.73 1.66
C ARG A 77 14.26 -16.31 2.02
N LEU A 78 15.39 -16.14 2.72
CA LEU A 78 15.96 -14.82 3.00
C LEU A 78 17.11 -14.51 2.05
N GLN A 79 17.05 -13.36 1.44
CA GLN A 79 18.13 -12.77 0.66
C GLN A 79 18.53 -11.46 1.31
N THR A 80 19.81 -11.10 1.20
CA THR A 80 20.27 -9.76 1.55
C THR A 80 21.08 -9.15 0.43
N ASP A 81 21.04 -7.82 0.34
CA ASP A 81 21.88 -7.01 -0.54
C ASP A 81 22.23 -5.66 0.13
N GLY A 82 22.95 -4.81 -0.58
CA GLY A 82 23.35 -3.49 -0.08
C GLY A 82 24.76 -3.51 0.51
N GLY A 83 25.75 -3.68 -0.35
CA GLY A 83 27.13 -3.52 0.00
C GLY A 83 27.98 -4.80 0.03
N LEU A 84 27.43 -5.96 -0.26
CA LEU A 84 28.21 -7.21 -0.34
C LEU A 84 29.25 -7.14 -1.47
N LYS A 85 30.50 -7.53 -1.17
CA LYS A 85 31.64 -7.45 -2.12
C LYS A 85 32.55 -8.67 -2.09
N THR A 86 32.67 -9.36 -0.95
CA THR A 86 33.68 -10.41 -0.69
C THR A 86 33.03 -11.69 -0.19
N GLY A 87 33.80 -12.78 -0.15
CA GLY A 87 33.34 -14.04 0.45
C GLY A 87 33.09 -13.90 1.96
N LEU A 88 33.83 -13.03 2.64
CA LEU A 88 33.59 -12.78 4.07
C LEU A 88 32.23 -12.14 4.32
N ASP A 89 31.77 -11.22 3.44
CA ASP A 89 30.44 -10.64 3.54
C ASP A 89 29.35 -11.72 3.39
N VAL A 90 29.55 -12.67 2.45
CA VAL A 90 28.66 -13.82 2.25
C VAL A 90 28.60 -14.68 3.51
N ILE A 91 29.74 -15.00 4.11
CA ILE A 91 29.82 -15.83 5.34
C ILE A 91 29.06 -15.16 6.49
N LYS A 92 29.31 -13.88 6.72
CA LYS A 92 28.59 -13.12 7.76
C LYS A 92 27.08 -13.07 7.51
N ALA A 93 26.69 -12.81 6.25
CA ALA A 93 25.28 -12.77 5.89
C ALA A 93 24.60 -14.14 6.06
N ALA A 94 25.28 -15.25 5.75
CA ALA A 94 24.76 -16.58 6.00
C ALA A 94 24.57 -16.84 7.50
N MET A 95 25.56 -16.51 8.33
CA MET A 95 25.47 -16.64 9.79
C MET A 95 24.32 -15.82 10.38
N LEU A 96 23.99 -14.67 9.79
CA LEU A 96 22.85 -13.83 10.17
C LEU A 96 21.52 -14.26 9.52
N GLY A 97 21.49 -15.33 8.72
CA GLY A 97 20.29 -15.97 8.23
C GLY A 97 20.02 -15.88 6.72
N ALA A 98 20.90 -15.25 5.92
CA ALA A 98 20.69 -15.19 4.48
C ALA A 98 21.02 -16.52 3.77
N GLU A 99 20.14 -16.91 2.85
CA GLU A 99 20.30 -18.09 1.96
C GLU A 99 20.68 -17.67 0.54
N SER A 100 20.53 -16.40 0.22
CA SER A 100 20.80 -15.81 -1.09
C SER A 100 21.44 -14.43 -0.92
N PHE A 101 22.28 -14.01 -1.88
CA PHE A 101 23.15 -12.86 -1.74
C PHE A 101 23.10 -12.01 -3.01
N GLY A 102 22.74 -10.73 -2.86
CA GLY A 102 22.65 -9.78 -3.95
C GLY A 102 23.89 -8.90 -4.06
N PHE A 103 24.46 -8.80 -5.27
CA PHE A 103 25.64 -8.01 -5.56
C PHE A 103 25.33 -6.95 -6.61
N GLY A 104 25.69 -5.70 -6.33
CA GLY A 104 25.58 -4.60 -7.28
C GLY A 104 26.92 -4.00 -7.64
N THR A 105 27.58 -3.37 -6.69
CA THR A 105 28.81 -2.58 -6.91
C THR A 105 29.99 -3.42 -7.38
N GLY A 106 30.24 -4.58 -6.76
CA GLY A 106 31.38 -5.44 -7.10
C GLY A 106 31.42 -5.83 -8.59
N PRO A 107 30.39 -6.51 -9.12
CA PRO A 107 30.34 -6.87 -10.54
C PRO A 107 30.30 -5.65 -11.47
N MET A 108 29.70 -4.52 -11.06
CA MET A 108 29.73 -3.29 -11.85
C MET A 108 31.15 -2.72 -11.97
N VAL A 109 31.92 -2.72 -10.88
CA VAL A 109 33.33 -2.30 -10.88
C VAL A 109 34.16 -3.25 -11.75
N ALA A 110 33.90 -4.55 -11.68
CA ALA A 110 34.57 -5.51 -12.56
C ALA A 110 34.32 -5.23 -14.06
N LEU A 111 33.15 -4.68 -14.41
CA LEU A 111 32.82 -4.22 -15.78
C LEU A 111 33.39 -2.84 -16.14
N GLY A 112 34.16 -2.19 -15.26
CA GLY A 112 34.76 -0.88 -15.50
C GLY A 112 33.98 0.32 -14.98
N CYS A 113 32.99 0.12 -14.11
CA CYS A 113 32.30 1.22 -13.44
C CYS A 113 33.27 2.00 -12.54
N LYS A 114 33.32 3.31 -12.70
CA LYS A 114 34.14 4.24 -11.91
C LYS A 114 33.36 4.98 -10.81
N TYR A 115 32.18 4.51 -10.49
CA TYR A 115 31.35 5.05 -9.41
C TYR A 115 30.95 6.54 -9.58
N LEU A 116 30.71 6.97 -10.82
CA LEU A 116 30.42 8.37 -11.15
C LEU A 116 29.04 8.84 -10.64
N ARG A 117 28.16 7.92 -10.28
CA ARG A 117 26.79 8.19 -9.78
C ARG A 117 25.91 9.03 -10.73
N ILE A 118 26.16 8.98 -12.03
CA ILE A 118 25.40 9.65 -13.10
C ILE A 118 24.55 8.66 -13.91
N CYS A 119 24.22 7.49 -13.34
CA CYS A 119 23.54 6.40 -14.03
C CYS A 119 22.14 6.82 -14.56
N HIS A 120 21.48 7.76 -13.91
CA HIS A 120 20.17 8.27 -14.29
C HIS A 120 20.18 9.27 -15.46
N LEU A 121 21.35 9.78 -15.85
CA LEU A 121 21.46 10.81 -16.88
C LEU A 121 21.68 10.24 -18.30
N ASN A 122 21.74 8.92 -18.45
CA ASN A 122 22.01 8.24 -19.72
C ASN A 122 23.32 8.68 -20.42
N ASN A 123 24.26 9.25 -19.68
CA ASN A 123 25.54 9.77 -20.21
C ASN A 123 26.76 9.23 -19.45
N CYS A 124 26.67 7.99 -18.94
CA CYS A 124 27.77 7.35 -18.23
C CYS A 124 29.05 7.30 -19.09
N ALA A 125 30.07 8.04 -18.66
CA ALA A 125 31.33 8.19 -19.41
C ALA A 125 32.11 6.87 -19.60
N THR A 126 31.83 5.85 -18.76
CA THR A 126 32.45 4.52 -18.90
C THR A 126 31.65 3.56 -19.76
N GLY A 127 30.50 3.99 -20.29
CA GLY A 127 29.62 3.16 -21.13
C GLY A 127 28.81 2.08 -20.40
N VAL A 128 29.00 1.90 -19.08
CA VAL A 128 28.38 0.82 -18.30
C VAL A 128 26.86 1.03 -18.14
N ALA A 129 26.44 2.26 -17.83
CA ALA A 129 25.04 2.60 -17.53
C ALA A 129 24.53 3.69 -18.49
N THR A 130 24.52 3.42 -19.78
CA THR A 130 24.02 4.33 -20.81
C THR A 130 23.52 3.58 -22.02
N GLN A 131 22.55 4.14 -22.71
CA GLN A 131 22.08 3.70 -24.03
C GLN A 131 22.71 4.52 -25.17
N HIS A 132 23.53 5.53 -24.86
CA HIS A 132 24.16 6.39 -25.86
C HIS A 132 25.12 5.57 -26.74
N PRO A 133 24.92 5.47 -28.09
CA PRO A 133 25.68 4.54 -28.92
C PRO A 133 27.19 4.75 -28.88
N VAL A 134 27.63 6.02 -28.95
CA VAL A 134 29.05 6.36 -28.92
C VAL A 134 29.72 5.97 -27.60
N LEU A 135 29.08 6.26 -26.47
CA LEU A 135 29.63 5.92 -25.15
C LEU A 135 29.69 4.41 -24.96
N ARG A 136 28.69 3.67 -25.40
CA ARG A 136 28.69 2.19 -25.35
C ARG A 136 29.77 1.59 -26.24
N GLN A 137 29.92 2.05 -27.46
CA GLN A 137 30.86 1.47 -28.44
C GLN A 137 32.31 1.83 -28.15
N LYS A 138 32.56 3.07 -27.69
CA LYS A 138 33.94 3.57 -27.53
C LYS A 138 34.51 3.45 -26.14
N HIS A 139 33.65 3.42 -25.10
CA HIS A 139 34.11 3.53 -23.71
C HIS A 139 33.74 2.32 -22.84
N PHE A 140 32.80 1.47 -23.22
CA PHE A 140 32.52 0.25 -22.49
C PHE A 140 33.54 -0.82 -22.82
N LEU A 141 34.34 -1.20 -21.81
CA LEU A 141 35.42 -2.19 -21.92
C LEU A 141 35.11 -3.50 -21.20
N GLY A 142 33.91 -3.60 -20.60
CA GLY A 142 33.53 -4.76 -19.81
C GLY A 142 33.28 -6.01 -20.67
N LEU A 143 33.77 -7.14 -20.16
CA LEU A 143 33.59 -8.45 -20.75
C LEU A 143 32.87 -9.36 -19.76
N PRO A 144 32.01 -10.32 -20.23
CA PRO A 144 31.37 -11.30 -19.35
C PRO A 144 32.34 -12.05 -18.44
N ASP A 145 33.53 -12.36 -18.95
CA ASP A 145 34.57 -13.07 -18.20
C ASP A 145 35.03 -12.32 -16.95
N MET A 146 35.03 -11.01 -16.97
CA MET A 146 35.37 -10.19 -15.80
C MET A 146 34.40 -10.42 -14.65
N VAL A 147 33.11 -10.48 -14.94
CA VAL A 147 32.07 -10.77 -13.93
C VAL A 147 32.14 -12.22 -13.50
N MET A 148 32.33 -13.16 -14.44
CA MET A 148 32.50 -14.56 -14.12
C MET A 148 33.69 -14.80 -13.18
N ASN A 149 34.84 -14.16 -13.45
CA ASN A 149 36.02 -14.27 -12.61
C ASN A 149 35.80 -13.63 -11.24
N TYR A 150 35.12 -12.45 -11.18
CA TYR A 150 34.78 -11.83 -9.92
C TYR A 150 33.98 -12.81 -9.03
N PHE A 151 32.92 -13.45 -9.55
CA PHE A 151 32.14 -14.41 -8.77
C PHE A 151 32.88 -15.71 -8.46
N ARG A 152 33.79 -16.16 -9.32
CA ARG A 152 34.70 -17.27 -9.02
C ARG A 152 35.61 -16.94 -7.83
N PHE A 153 36.15 -15.73 -7.78
CA PHE A 153 36.97 -15.29 -6.64
C PHE A 153 36.12 -15.19 -5.36
N VAL A 154 34.90 -14.65 -5.43
CA VAL A 154 34.01 -14.63 -4.26
C VAL A 154 33.72 -16.04 -3.77
N ALA A 155 33.39 -16.97 -4.67
CA ALA A 155 33.12 -18.36 -4.32
C ALA A 155 34.33 -19.07 -3.70
N GLU A 156 35.54 -18.85 -4.25
CA GLU A 156 36.78 -19.37 -3.69
C GLU A 156 37.08 -18.80 -2.31
N ASP A 157 36.83 -17.50 -2.10
CA ASP A 157 36.96 -16.85 -0.80
C ASP A 157 36.01 -17.44 0.23
N VAL A 158 34.73 -17.64 -0.15
CA VAL A 158 33.75 -18.38 0.67
C VAL A 158 34.26 -19.77 1.03
N ARG A 159 34.74 -20.54 0.04
CA ARG A 159 35.29 -21.87 0.26
C ARG A 159 36.43 -21.90 1.28
N ARG A 160 37.34 -20.92 1.21
CA ARG A 160 38.45 -20.78 2.15
C ARG A 160 37.97 -20.46 3.57
N HIS A 161 36.97 -19.60 3.71
CA HIS A 161 36.37 -19.30 5.01
C HIS A 161 35.65 -20.53 5.58
N LEU A 162 34.87 -21.27 4.79
CA LEU A 162 34.24 -22.51 5.22
C LEU A 162 35.27 -23.53 5.73
N ALA A 163 36.38 -23.70 5.00
CA ALA A 163 37.46 -24.61 5.41
C ALA A 163 38.11 -24.21 6.74
N ARG A 164 38.30 -22.90 6.98
CA ARG A 164 38.84 -22.39 8.25
C ARG A 164 37.87 -22.63 9.42
N LEU A 165 36.56 -22.56 9.15
CA LEU A 165 35.51 -22.79 10.15
C LEU A 165 35.22 -24.29 10.38
N GLY A 166 35.84 -25.18 9.58
CA GLY A 166 35.58 -26.62 9.66
C GLY A 166 34.21 -27.02 9.18
N VAL A 167 33.57 -26.23 8.30
CA VAL A 167 32.23 -26.42 7.80
C VAL A 167 32.26 -26.83 6.32
N ARG A 168 31.40 -27.77 5.92
CA ARG A 168 31.43 -28.36 4.57
C ARG A 168 30.61 -27.59 3.54
N SER A 169 29.55 -26.92 3.98
CA SER A 169 28.67 -26.18 3.09
C SER A 169 28.22 -24.86 3.70
N LEU A 170 27.84 -23.90 2.86
CA LEU A 170 27.29 -22.62 3.28
C LEU A 170 25.95 -22.80 4.00
N ALA A 171 25.18 -23.84 3.63
CA ALA A 171 23.89 -24.15 4.24
C ALA A 171 24.02 -24.45 5.75
N GLU A 172 25.11 -25.06 6.17
CA GLU A 172 25.38 -25.35 7.58
C GLU A 172 25.66 -24.11 8.44
N LEU A 173 25.93 -22.96 7.80
CA LEU A 173 26.16 -21.68 8.51
C LEU A 173 24.91 -20.81 8.62
N ILE A 174 23.83 -21.15 7.92
CA ILE A 174 22.65 -20.29 7.89
C ILE A 174 22.08 -20.14 9.29
N GLY A 175 22.04 -18.89 9.78
CA GLY A 175 21.50 -18.55 11.08
C GLY A 175 22.37 -18.92 12.29
N GLN A 176 23.61 -19.38 12.09
CA GLN A 176 24.56 -19.72 13.15
C GLN A 176 25.25 -18.44 13.68
N SER A 177 24.48 -17.50 14.22
CA SER A 177 24.98 -16.22 14.71
C SER A 177 25.88 -16.34 15.95
N ASP A 178 25.79 -17.43 16.71
CA ASP A 178 26.65 -17.81 17.82
C ASP A 178 28.13 -17.97 17.45
N ARG A 179 28.42 -18.15 16.16
CA ARG A 179 29.79 -18.20 15.62
C ARG A 179 30.39 -16.82 15.31
N LEU A 180 29.63 -15.77 15.53
CA LEU A 180 30.08 -14.38 15.38
C LEU A 180 30.46 -13.81 16.76
N GLU A 181 31.54 -13.07 16.78
CA GLU A 181 32.02 -12.36 17.96
C GLU A 181 32.21 -10.88 17.64
N GLN A 182 31.77 -10.01 18.53
CA GLN A 182 32.06 -8.59 18.47
C GLN A 182 33.53 -8.36 18.80
N ARG A 183 34.24 -7.70 17.89
CA ARG A 183 35.63 -7.29 18.11
C ARG A 183 35.68 -5.95 18.85
N ASP A 184 36.78 -5.72 19.57
CA ASP A 184 37.07 -4.41 20.14
C ASP A 184 37.10 -3.33 19.06
N GLY A 185 36.58 -2.16 19.36
CA GLY A 185 36.60 -1.01 18.47
C GLY A 185 38.00 -0.48 18.26
N VAL A 186 38.23 0.18 17.12
CA VAL A 186 39.47 0.89 16.82
C VAL A 186 39.40 2.33 17.35
N THR A 187 38.21 2.81 17.65
CA THR A 187 37.96 4.17 18.13
C THR A 187 37.00 4.15 19.31
N PRO A 188 37.03 5.15 20.23
CA PRO A 188 36.08 5.25 21.34
C PRO A 188 34.60 5.31 20.93
N VAL A 189 34.32 5.66 19.68
CA VAL A 189 32.95 5.64 19.16
C VAL A 189 32.52 4.21 18.83
N GLN A 190 33.42 3.40 18.27
CA GLN A 190 33.16 1.99 17.97
C GLN A 190 33.04 1.16 19.24
N ASP A 191 33.82 1.45 20.27
CA ASP A 191 33.73 0.77 21.57
C ASP A 191 32.36 0.95 22.27
N ARG A 192 31.61 2.00 21.90
CA ARG A 192 30.26 2.24 22.43
C ARG A 192 29.15 1.51 21.67
N LEU A 193 29.49 0.84 20.55
CA LEU A 193 28.51 0.04 19.82
C LEU A 193 28.30 -1.28 20.53
N ASP A 194 27.06 -1.57 20.86
CA ASP A 194 26.64 -2.88 21.33
C ASP A 194 26.02 -3.65 20.15
N LEU A 195 26.72 -4.67 19.66
CA LEU A 195 26.29 -5.55 18.58
C LEU A 195 25.73 -6.86 19.13
N SER A 196 25.66 -7.05 20.43
CA SER A 196 25.13 -8.27 21.04
C SER A 196 23.73 -8.63 20.56
N PRO A 197 22.79 -7.67 20.32
CA PRO A 197 21.46 -8.03 19.80
C PRO A 197 21.46 -8.67 18.40
N LEU A 198 22.49 -8.40 17.58
CA LEU A 198 22.59 -9.00 16.23
C LEU A 198 22.99 -10.47 16.29
N ILE A 199 23.81 -10.82 17.27
CA ILE A 199 24.41 -12.16 17.42
C ILE A 199 23.77 -12.96 18.54
N ALA A 200 22.77 -12.39 19.23
CA ALA A 200 22.05 -13.06 20.29
C ALA A 200 21.32 -14.30 19.76
N GLU A 201 21.41 -15.39 20.51
CA GLU A 201 20.60 -16.58 20.27
C GLU A 201 19.15 -16.32 20.71
N ASP A 202 18.19 -16.81 19.91
CA ASP A 202 16.76 -16.70 20.23
C ASP A 202 16.28 -17.74 21.24
N GLY A 203 17.15 -18.65 21.69
CA GLY A 203 16.85 -19.71 22.63
C GLY A 203 15.97 -20.85 22.12
N LEU A 204 15.60 -20.83 20.83
CA LEU A 204 14.74 -21.85 20.21
C LEU A 204 15.52 -23.08 19.74
N GLY A 205 16.82 -22.95 19.52
CA GLY A 205 17.69 -24.03 19.04
C GLY A 205 17.22 -24.63 17.72
N GLU A 206 17.40 -25.92 17.54
CA GLU A 206 16.99 -26.67 16.33
C GLU A 206 15.47 -26.96 16.26
N LYS A 207 14.69 -26.58 17.25
CA LYS A 207 13.24 -26.79 17.26
C LYS A 207 12.50 -25.98 16.21
N VAL A 208 13.13 -24.89 15.73
CA VAL A 208 12.59 -23.99 14.70
C VAL A 208 13.62 -23.86 13.59
N ASP A 209 13.15 -23.91 12.35
CA ASP A 209 14.00 -23.84 11.16
C ASP A 209 14.93 -22.62 11.14
N PHE A 210 16.18 -22.81 10.76
CA PHE A 210 17.14 -21.72 10.51
C PHE A 210 17.08 -21.22 9.05
N ALA A 211 16.57 -22.04 8.14
CA ALA A 211 16.50 -21.78 6.71
C ALA A 211 15.13 -22.18 6.15
N CYS A 212 14.86 -21.83 4.90
CA CYS A 212 13.62 -22.20 4.22
C CYS A 212 13.58 -23.71 3.94
N THR A 213 12.53 -24.38 4.39
CA THR A 213 12.30 -25.81 4.20
C THR A 213 11.23 -26.13 3.16
N PHE A 214 10.42 -25.14 2.78
CA PHE A 214 9.37 -25.27 1.78
C PHE A 214 9.83 -24.83 0.40
N ALA A 215 9.49 -25.59 -0.63
CA ALA A 215 9.73 -25.18 -2.01
C ALA A 215 8.95 -23.89 -2.37
N ARG A 216 7.77 -23.73 -1.77
CA ARG A 216 6.88 -22.58 -1.88
C ARG A 216 6.21 -22.33 -0.54
N ASN A 217 5.99 -21.06 -0.19
CA ASN A 217 5.27 -20.70 1.02
C ASN A 217 3.84 -21.27 0.99
N PRO A 218 3.48 -22.16 1.93
CA PRO A 218 2.14 -22.70 2.00
C PRO A 218 1.17 -21.57 2.35
N MET A 219 0.40 -21.12 1.36
CA MET A 219 -0.64 -20.13 1.58
C MET A 219 -1.71 -20.70 2.50
N ARG A 220 -1.87 -20.09 3.65
CA ARG A 220 -3.08 -20.27 4.46
C ARG A 220 -4.08 -19.22 3.99
N ASP A 221 -5.21 -19.63 3.46
CA ASP A 221 -6.31 -18.70 3.17
C ASP A 221 -7.05 -18.37 4.48
N PRO A 222 -6.77 -17.20 5.12
CA PRO A 222 -7.46 -16.80 6.33
C PRO A 222 -8.87 -16.24 6.05
N ALA A 223 -9.22 -16.06 4.76
CA ALA A 223 -10.42 -15.35 4.33
C ALA A 223 -11.60 -16.30 4.10
N ALA A 224 -12.01 -17.02 5.14
CA ALA A 224 -13.13 -17.99 5.07
C ALA A 224 -14.43 -17.35 4.53
N LEU A 225 -14.75 -16.13 4.98
CA LEU A 225 -15.92 -15.40 4.49
C LEU A 225 -15.78 -15.03 3.01
N ALA A 226 -14.63 -14.55 2.56
CA ALA A 226 -14.42 -14.21 1.15
C ALA A 226 -14.50 -15.46 0.25
N SER A 227 -14.02 -16.62 0.71
CA SER A 227 -14.12 -17.90 0.01
C SER A 227 -15.57 -18.35 -0.09
N ARG A 228 -16.34 -18.23 0.99
CA ARG A 228 -17.78 -18.53 1.03
C ARG A 228 -18.55 -17.63 0.07
N ILE A 229 -18.31 -16.31 0.10
CA ILE A 229 -18.94 -15.35 -0.82
C ILE A 229 -18.66 -15.75 -2.28
N ALA A 230 -17.38 -16.03 -2.64
CA ALA A 230 -17.02 -16.43 -3.99
C ALA A 230 -17.72 -17.73 -4.42
N THR A 231 -17.91 -18.67 -3.51
CA THR A 231 -18.62 -19.94 -3.79
C THR A 231 -20.10 -19.68 -4.01
N ASP A 232 -20.75 -18.93 -3.11
CA ASP A 232 -22.19 -18.65 -3.15
C ASP A 232 -22.58 -17.80 -4.37
N THR A 233 -21.72 -16.86 -4.79
CA THR A 233 -21.96 -15.97 -5.94
C THR A 233 -21.52 -16.53 -7.29
N ARG A 234 -20.84 -17.68 -7.31
CA ARG A 234 -20.22 -18.27 -8.51
C ARG A 234 -21.16 -18.38 -9.71
N VAL A 235 -22.37 -18.90 -9.50
CA VAL A 235 -23.37 -19.07 -10.56
C VAL A 235 -23.89 -17.71 -11.03
N ALA A 236 -24.19 -16.80 -10.10
CA ALA A 236 -24.62 -15.45 -10.43
C ALA A 236 -23.59 -14.69 -11.26
N VAL A 237 -22.30 -14.82 -10.95
CA VAL A 237 -21.21 -14.23 -11.75
C VAL A 237 -21.08 -14.90 -13.10
N ALA A 238 -21.09 -16.25 -13.16
CA ALA A 238 -20.89 -16.98 -14.43
C ALA A 238 -21.97 -16.67 -15.45
N ASP A 239 -23.23 -16.60 -15.01
CA ASP A 239 -24.42 -16.48 -15.87
C ASP A 239 -24.96 -15.04 -15.95
N GLY A 240 -24.35 -14.07 -15.26
CA GLY A 240 -24.76 -12.68 -15.27
C GLY A 240 -26.16 -12.44 -14.69
N LEU A 241 -26.56 -13.20 -13.67
CA LEU A 241 -27.91 -13.16 -13.13
C LEU A 241 -28.12 -12.10 -12.05
N GLY A 242 -27.05 -11.59 -11.43
CA GLY A 242 -27.14 -10.75 -10.25
C GLY A 242 -27.60 -11.52 -9.01
N GLY A 243 -27.92 -10.81 -7.94
CA GLY A 243 -28.46 -11.41 -6.73
C GLY A 243 -28.09 -10.68 -5.44
N ALA A 244 -28.77 -11.05 -4.35
CA ALA A 244 -28.54 -10.49 -3.03
C ALA A 244 -28.14 -11.58 -2.04
N PHE A 245 -27.04 -11.38 -1.33
CA PHE A 245 -26.44 -12.33 -0.39
C PHE A 245 -26.25 -11.67 0.97
N ARG A 246 -26.42 -12.40 2.05
CA ARG A 246 -26.35 -11.86 3.42
C ARG A 246 -25.32 -12.60 4.26
N TYR A 247 -24.46 -11.84 4.95
CA TYR A 247 -23.43 -12.40 5.83
C TYR A 247 -23.23 -11.53 7.07
N PRO A 248 -23.00 -12.15 8.23
CA PRO A 248 -22.35 -11.46 9.34
C PRO A 248 -20.87 -11.22 8.99
N ILE A 249 -20.30 -10.12 9.48
CA ILE A 249 -18.91 -9.77 9.28
C ILE A 249 -18.26 -9.36 10.61
N VAL A 250 -17.00 -9.68 10.78
CA VAL A 250 -16.18 -9.30 11.93
C VAL A 250 -14.89 -8.61 11.47
N ASN A 251 -14.23 -7.91 12.36
CA ASN A 251 -13.05 -7.08 12.04
C ASN A 251 -11.82 -7.87 11.55
N THR A 252 -11.82 -9.18 11.69
CA THR A 252 -10.81 -10.07 11.10
C THR A 252 -11.09 -10.41 9.64
N ASP A 253 -12.31 -10.16 9.16
CA ASP A 253 -12.70 -10.34 7.75
C ASP A 253 -12.21 -9.12 6.94
N ARG A 254 -11.07 -9.27 6.30
CA ARG A 254 -10.40 -8.21 5.54
C ARG A 254 -10.63 -8.36 4.04
N ALA A 255 -10.57 -7.25 3.31
CA ALA A 255 -10.69 -7.18 1.86
C ALA A 255 -11.94 -7.91 1.31
N ILE A 256 -13.04 -7.91 2.07
CA ILE A 256 -14.30 -8.48 1.62
C ILE A 256 -14.82 -7.68 0.41
N GLY A 257 -15.28 -8.40 -0.61
CA GLY A 257 -15.62 -7.86 -1.92
C GLY A 257 -14.52 -7.99 -2.98
N ALA A 258 -13.23 -7.96 -2.60
CA ALA A 258 -12.13 -7.99 -3.56
C ALA A 258 -12.08 -9.29 -4.38
N ARG A 259 -12.31 -10.45 -3.77
CA ARG A 259 -12.32 -11.75 -4.49
C ARG A 259 -13.50 -11.82 -5.45
N LEU A 260 -14.69 -11.46 -5.02
CA LEU A 260 -15.87 -11.36 -5.88
C LEU A 260 -15.62 -10.41 -7.04
N SER A 261 -15.09 -9.23 -6.78
CA SER A 261 -14.74 -8.25 -7.83
C SER A 261 -13.72 -8.81 -8.82
N GLY A 262 -12.74 -9.59 -8.35
CA GLY A 262 -11.81 -10.31 -9.21
C GLY A 262 -12.50 -11.38 -10.09
N ASP A 263 -13.52 -12.05 -9.59
CA ASP A 263 -14.32 -13.01 -10.38
C ASP A 263 -15.16 -12.30 -11.44
N VAL A 264 -15.83 -11.19 -11.07
CA VAL A 264 -16.57 -10.32 -12.01
C VAL A 264 -15.65 -9.79 -13.10
N ALA A 265 -14.49 -9.19 -12.72
CA ALA A 265 -13.55 -8.61 -13.68
C ALA A 265 -12.96 -9.67 -14.64
N ARG A 266 -12.68 -10.88 -14.16
CA ARG A 266 -12.22 -11.98 -15.02
C ARG A 266 -13.27 -12.44 -16.03
N ARG A 267 -14.53 -12.39 -15.67
CA ARG A 267 -15.63 -12.87 -16.53
C ARG A 267 -16.16 -11.78 -17.46
N TRP A 268 -16.28 -10.56 -16.98
CA TRP A 268 -16.99 -9.47 -17.63
C TRP A 268 -16.10 -8.28 -18.02
N GLY A 269 -14.80 -8.31 -17.63
CA GLY A 269 -13.88 -7.21 -17.88
C GLY A 269 -14.33 -5.89 -17.25
N ASP A 270 -14.04 -4.78 -17.94
CA ASP A 270 -14.38 -3.43 -17.47
C ASP A 270 -15.90 -3.13 -17.53
N ALA A 271 -16.66 -3.87 -18.34
CA ALA A 271 -18.11 -3.73 -18.38
C ALA A 271 -18.80 -4.12 -17.05
N GLY A 272 -18.21 -5.05 -16.32
CA GLY A 272 -18.74 -5.51 -15.06
C GLY A 272 -20.16 -6.11 -15.19
N MET A 273 -20.94 -5.96 -14.13
CA MET A 273 -22.32 -6.46 -14.03
C MET A 273 -23.32 -5.35 -13.64
N ALA A 274 -23.15 -4.13 -14.16
CA ALA A 274 -23.94 -2.97 -13.71
C ALA A 274 -25.45 -3.15 -13.88
N ASP A 275 -25.90 -3.79 -14.96
CA ASP A 275 -27.34 -4.02 -15.24
C ASP A 275 -27.98 -5.05 -14.29
N LYS A 276 -27.17 -5.97 -13.77
CA LYS A 276 -27.62 -7.04 -12.87
C LYS A 276 -26.61 -7.20 -11.72
N PRO A 277 -26.62 -6.27 -10.77
CA PRO A 277 -25.61 -6.23 -9.72
C PRO A 277 -25.74 -7.39 -8.74
N ILE A 278 -24.61 -7.76 -8.16
CA ILE A 278 -24.52 -8.62 -7.00
C ILE A 278 -24.42 -7.73 -5.77
N THR A 279 -25.39 -7.87 -4.86
CA THR A 279 -25.44 -7.09 -3.62
C THR A 279 -25.06 -7.97 -2.42
N LEU A 280 -24.05 -7.56 -1.68
CA LEU A 280 -23.67 -8.14 -0.40
C LEU A 280 -24.28 -7.29 0.73
N HIS A 281 -25.20 -7.84 1.48
CA HIS A 281 -25.73 -7.24 2.71
C HIS A 281 -24.91 -7.78 3.89
N LEU A 282 -24.13 -6.92 4.51
CA LEU A 282 -23.24 -7.27 5.62
C LEU A 282 -23.75 -6.64 6.92
N THR A 283 -23.56 -7.35 8.03
CA THR A 283 -23.92 -6.85 9.37
C THR A 283 -22.78 -7.11 10.34
N GLY A 284 -22.28 -6.07 11.00
CA GLY A 284 -21.18 -6.14 11.97
C GLY A 284 -20.05 -5.15 11.68
N SER A 285 -18.86 -5.41 12.20
CA SER A 285 -17.67 -4.57 12.00
C SER A 285 -16.77 -5.18 10.94
N ALA A 286 -16.61 -4.50 9.81
CA ALA A 286 -15.75 -4.96 8.73
C ALA A 286 -14.26 -4.64 9.02
N GLY A 287 -13.38 -5.58 8.69
CA GLY A 287 -11.95 -5.36 8.74
C GLY A 287 -11.46 -4.44 7.63
N GLN A 288 -10.13 -4.27 7.55
CA GLN A 288 -9.49 -3.36 6.58
C GLN A 288 -9.82 -3.72 5.12
N SER A 289 -9.90 -2.68 4.28
CA SER A 289 -10.04 -2.79 2.83
C SER A 289 -11.36 -3.41 2.36
N LEU A 290 -12.47 -3.16 3.07
CA LEU A 290 -13.81 -3.51 2.59
C LEU A 290 -14.02 -2.90 1.20
N GLY A 291 -14.46 -3.69 0.22
CA GLY A 291 -14.69 -3.23 -1.14
C GLY A 291 -13.42 -2.77 -1.87
N ALA A 292 -12.22 -3.22 -1.45
CA ALA A 292 -11.00 -2.95 -2.22
C ALA A 292 -11.12 -3.52 -3.64
N TRP A 293 -10.70 -2.72 -4.64
CA TRP A 293 -10.83 -3.04 -6.06
C TRP A 293 -12.25 -3.42 -6.50
N ASN A 294 -13.25 -2.81 -5.86
CA ASN A 294 -14.66 -3.09 -6.17
C ASN A 294 -14.94 -2.88 -7.66
N ALA A 295 -15.54 -3.89 -8.30
CA ALA A 295 -15.85 -3.88 -9.72
C ALA A 295 -17.25 -3.33 -10.00
N GLY A 296 -17.49 -2.91 -11.24
CA GLY A 296 -18.82 -2.54 -11.71
C GLY A 296 -19.84 -3.66 -11.48
N GLY A 297 -20.98 -3.33 -10.86
CA GLY A 297 -22.02 -4.30 -10.52
C GLY A 297 -21.81 -5.07 -9.22
N VAL A 298 -20.78 -4.76 -8.43
CA VAL A 298 -20.65 -5.26 -7.05
C VAL A 298 -21.12 -4.17 -6.09
N HIS A 299 -22.18 -4.44 -5.35
CA HIS A 299 -22.73 -3.56 -4.33
C HIS A 299 -22.50 -4.16 -2.95
N ILE A 300 -22.08 -3.35 -1.99
CA ILE A 300 -21.86 -3.76 -0.60
C ILE A 300 -22.61 -2.80 0.31
N ASP A 301 -23.61 -3.32 1.01
CA ASP A 301 -24.40 -2.59 1.98
C ASP A 301 -24.04 -3.11 3.39
N LEU A 302 -23.33 -2.33 4.17
CA LEU A 302 -22.92 -2.67 5.53
C LEU A 302 -23.75 -1.92 6.56
N VAL A 303 -24.44 -2.67 7.42
CA VAL A 303 -24.99 -2.18 8.68
C VAL A 303 -23.98 -2.44 9.78
N GLY A 304 -23.27 -1.40 10.19
CA GLY A 304 -22.15 -1.48 11.12
C GLY A 304 -21.10 -0.43 10.78
N GLU A 305 -19.84 -0.78 10.97
CA GLU A 305 -18.67 0.08 10.71
C GLU A 305 -17.62 -0.67 9.89
N ALA A 306 -16.70 0.07 9.27
CA ALA A 306 -15.58 -0.52 8.55
C ALA A 306 -14.26 0.16 8.91
N ASN A 307 -13.19 -0.63 8.91
CA ASN A 307 -11.86 -0.17 9.22
C ASN A 307 -11.23 0.58 8.03
N ASP A 308 -9.90 0.80 8.03
CA ASP A 308 -9.17 1.56 7.02
C ASP A 308 -9.31 1.01 5.59
N GLY A 309 -9.17 1.89 4.60
CA GLY A 309 -9.04 1.52 3.19
C GLY A 309 -10.31 1.03 2.52
N VAL A 310 -11.50 1.42 3.00
CA VAL A 310 -12.77 1.12 2.32
C VAL A 310 -12.74 1.66 0.89
N GLY A 311 -13.10 0.83 -0.08
CA GLY A 311 -13.11 1.20 -1.50
C GLY A 311 -11.74 1.52 -2.09
N LYS A 312 -10.64 1.08 -1.47
CA LYS A 312 -9.29 1.27 -2.01
C LYS A 312 -9.19 0.71 -3.43
N GLY A 313 -8.81 1.56 -4.40
CA GLY A 313 -8.66 1.18 -5.80
C GLY A 313 -9.95 0.70 -6.47
N MET A 314 -11.13 1.05 -5.94
CA MET A 314 -12.40 0.66 -6.59
C MET A 314 -12.52 1.31 -7.97
N ALA A 315 -13.10 0.57 -8.90
CA ALA A 315 -13.32 1.01 -10.27
C ALA A 315 -14.81 1.12 -10.64
N GLY A 316 -15.71 0.67 -9.76
CA GLY A 316 -17.14 0.71 -10.01
C GLY A 316 -17.96 0.13 -8.86
N GLY A 317 -19.24 -0.03 -9.08
CA GLY A 317 -20.19 -0.53 -8.07
C GLY A 317 -20.49 0.49 -6.98
N ARG A 318 -21.04 0.01 -5.86
CA ARG A 318 -21.48 0.90 -4.78
C ARG A 318 -21.18 0.32 -3.40
N LEU A 319 -20.67 1.17 -2.50
CA LEU A 319 -20.45 0.87 -1.10
C LEU A 319 -21.36 1.77 -0.25
N VAL A 320 -22.13 1.17 0.63
CA VAL A 320 -22.98 1.86 1.60
C VAL A 320 -22.62 1.39 2.99
N VAL A 321 -22.28 2.33 3.89
CA VAL A 321 -21.96 2.02 5.29
C VAL A 321 -22.83 2.89 6.19
N ARG A 322 -23.56 2.25 7.11
CA ARG A 322 -24.44 2.95 8.06
C ARG A 322 -24.46 2.27 9.41
N PRO A 323 -24.60 3.03 10.49
CA PRO A 323 -24.76 2.45 11.82
C PRO A 323 -26.06 1.64 11.92
N PRO A 324 -26.19 0.70 12.87
CA PRO A 324 -27.45 0.11 13.26
C PRO A 324 -28.48 1.19 13.64
N GLY A 325 -29.75 0.94 13.32
CA GLY A 325 -30.83 1.94 13.55
C GLY A 325 -31.10 2.27 15.02
N ASP A 326 -30.65 1.43 15.95
CA ASP A 326 -30.74 1.60 17.41
C ASP A 326 -29.46 2.15 18.04
N SER A 327 -28.53 2.64 17.23
CA SER A 327 -27.27 3.24 17.73
C SER A 327 -27.55 4.45 18.63
N PRO A 328 -26.88 4.54 19.81
CA PRO A 328 -27.14 5.60 20.80
C PRO A 328 -26.50 6.95 20.45
N PHE A 329 -25.87 7.09 19.30
CA PHE A 329 -25.13 8.27 18.87
C PHE A 329 -25.71 8.84 17.56
N ALA A 330 -25.46 10.13 17.34
CA ALA A 330 -25.76 10.75 16.06
C ALA A 330 -24.67 10.43 15.03
N SER A 331 -25.07 10.02 13.83
CA SER A 331 -24.12 9.52 12.82
C SER A 331 -23.03 10.52 12.46
N GLN A 332 -23.36 11.80 12.34
CA GLN A 332 -22.40 12.87 12.02
C GLN A 332 -21.32 13.11 13.10
N ASP A 333 -21.51 12.58 14.30
CA ASP A 333 -20.58 12.76 15.43
C ASP A 333 -19.70 11.51 15.67
N ALA A 334 -19.88 10.47 14.87
CA ALA A 334 -19.16 9.20 15.01
C ALA A 334 -18.41 8.82 13.74
N SER A 335 -17.19 8.28 13.90
CA SER A 335 -16.46 7.67 12.79
C SER A 335 -17.08 6.33 12.42
N ILE A 336 -17.43 6.14 11.15
CA ILE A 336 -18.05 4.92 10.63
C ILE A 336 -17.12 4.14 9.68
N ILE A 337 -16.18 4.84 9.07
CA ILE A 337 -15.12 4.27 8.22
C ILE A 337 -13.76 4.84 8.62
N GLY A 338 -12.73 4.02 8.51
CA GLY A 338 -11.38 4.39 8.94
C GLY A 338 -10.64 5.31 7.96
N ASN A 339 -9.31 5.27 8.02
CA ASN A 339 -8.41 6.12 7.24
C ASN A 339 -8.26 5.65 5.79
N THR A 340 -7.78 6.53 4.92
CA THR A 340 -7.39 6.23 3.53
C THR A 340 -8.48 5.56 2.68
N CYS A 341 -9.75 5.75 3.02
CA CYS A 341 -10.86 5.24 2.21
C CYS A 341 -10.88 5.89 0.83
N LEU A 342 -11.24 5.14 -0.21
CA LEU A 342 -11.18 5.50 -1.64
C LEU A 342 -9.77 5.82 -2.16
N TYR A 343 -8.71 5.36 -1.49
CA TYR A 343 -7.35 5.55 -2.00
C TYR A 343 -7.23 5.04 -3.44
N GLY A 344 -6.93 5.94 -4.38
CA GLY A 344 -6.72 5.61 -5.78
C GLY A 344 -7.96 5.03 -6.48
N ALA A 345 -9.17 5.32 -6.01
CA ALA A 345 -10.41 4.91 -6.67
C ALA A 345 -10.55 5.59 -8.03
N THR A 346 -10.93 4.84 -9.05
CA THR A 346 -11.11 5.31 -10.44
C THR A 346 -12.57 5.43 -10.86
N GLY A 347 -13.50 4.94 -10.04
CA GLY A 347 -14.93 4.98 -10.30
C GLY A 347 -15.72 4.35 -9.16
N GLY A 348 -17.04 4.31 -9.31
CA GLY A 348 -17.95 3.78 -8.31
C GLY A 348 -18.43 4.82 -7.29
N GLU A 349 -19.16 4.37 -6.29
CA GLU A 349 -19.87 5.23 -5.34
C GLU A 349 -19.67 4.76 -3.90
N LEU A 350 -19.44 5.71 -2.98
CA LEU A 350 -19.40 5.46 -1.55
C LEU A 350 -20.36 6.40 -0.80
N PHE A 351 -21.24 5.84 0.01
CA PHE A 351 -22.13 6.58 0.91
C PHE A 351 -21.92 6.08 2.34
N ALA A 352 -21.48 6.93 3.25
CA ALA A 352 -21.27 6.56 4.64
C ALA A 352 -22.01 7.52 5.59
N ALA A 353 -22.97 6.99 6.35
CA ALA A 353 -23.65 7.75 7.41
C ALA A 353 -22.76 7.80 8.65
N GLY A 354 -21.86 8.75 8.65
CA GLY A 354 -20.86 9.01 9.69
C GLY A 354 -19.60 9.62 9.11
N GLN A 355 -18.61 9.83 9.98
CA GLN A 355 -17.35 10.43 9.60
C GLN A 355 -16.40 9.38 9.00
N ALA A 356 -15.59 9.82 8.05
CA ALA A 356 -14.41 9.11 7.57
C ALA A 356 -13.17 9.56 8.37
N GLY A 357 -12.20 8.67 8.49
CA GLY A 357 -10.91 8.99 9.08
C GLY A 357 -10.06 9.90 8.21
N GLU A 358 -8.76 9.93 8.49
CA GLU A 358 -7.79 10.76 7.77
C GLU A 358 -7.57 10.27 6.33
N ARG A 359 -7.16 11.20 5.46
CA ARG A 359 -6.85 10.94 4.05
C ARG A 359 -8.01 10.33 3.27
N PHE A 360 -9.23 10.71 3.62
CA PHE A 360 -10.42 10.31 2.85
C PHE A 360 -10.31 10.79 1.40
N ALA A 361 -10.60 9.93 0.43
CA ALA A 361 -10.53 10.20 -1.00
C ALA A 361 -9.13 10.62 -1.51
N VAL A 362 -8.06 10.26 -0.80
CA VAL A 362 -6.69 10.48 -1.27
C VAL A 362 -6.47 9.80 -2.62
N ARG A 363 -5.96 10.55 -3.61
CA ARG A 363 -5.77 10.10 -5.01
C ARG A 363 -7.04 9.54 -5.67
N ASN A 364 -8.22 9.96 -5.24
CA ASN A 364 -9.44 9.65 -5.96
C ASN A 364 -9.37 10.29 -7.37
N SER A 365 -9.70 9.53 -8.40
CA SER A 365 -9.65 9.99 -9.79
C SER A 365 -10.99 9.85 -10.55
N GLY A 366 -12.05 9.32 -9.89
CA GLY A 366 -13.33 9.15 -10.58
C GLY A 366 -14.50 8.68 -9.70
N ALA A 367 -14.25 8.30 -8.45
CA ALA A 367 -15.33 7.87 -7.57
C ALA A 367 -16.13 9.06 -7.02
N LEU A 368 -17.43 8.82 -6.81
CA LEU A 368 -18.36 9.71 -6.12
C LEU A 368 -18.48 9.27 -4.66
N ALA A 369 -18.40 10.21 -3.72
CA ALA A 369 -18.53 9.90 -2.31
C ALA A 369 -19.31 10.93 -1.50
N VAL A 370 -20.08 10.46 -0.52
CA VAL A 370 -20.75 11.30 0.48
C VAL A 370 -20.47 10.74 1.87
N VAL A 371 -19.94 11.59 2.75
CA VAL A 371 -19.68 11.30 4.17
C VAL A 371 -20.15 12.47 5.04
N GLU A 372 -20.35 12.23 6.33
CA GLU A 372 -20.89 13.23 7.26
C GLU A 372 -19.78 13.98 8.04
N GLY A 373 -18.54 13.66 7.77
CA GLY A 373 -17.33 14.33 8.27
C GLY A 373 -16.09 13.62 7.73
N ALA A 374 -14.93 14.26 7.84
CA ALA A 374 -13.65 13.69 7.41
C ALA A 374 -12.51 14.22 8.28
N GLY A 375 -11.47 13.41 8.48
CA GLY A 375 -10.24 13.79 9.17
C GLY A 375 -9.32 14.67 8.31
N ASP A 376 -8.05 14.76 8.73
CA ASP A 376 -7.02 15.53 8.06
C ASP A 376 -6.71 15.00 6.65
N HIS A 377 -6.20 15.87 5.77
CA HIS A 377 -5.77 15.53 4.41
C HIS A 377 -6.87 14.94 3.50
N CYS A 378 -8.13 15.27 3.73
CA CYS A 378 -9.23 14.87 2.86
C CYS A 378 -9.00 15.38 1.42
N CYS A 379 -9.27 14.55 0.40
CA CYS A 379 -9.05 14.85 -1.03
C CYS A 379 -7.60 15.17 -1.40
N GLU A 380 -6.63 14.73 -0.61
CA GLU A 380 -5.20 14.92 -0.92
C GLU A 380 -4.84 14.20 -2.24
N TYR A 381 -4.18 14.92 -3.16
CA TYR A 381 -3.82 14.43 -4.51
C TYR A 381 -5.01 13.92 -5.34
N MET A 382 -6.21 14.36 -5.09
CA MET A 382 -7.38 14.00 -5.89
C MET A 382 -7.22 14.55 -7.31
N THR A 383 -7.52 13.72 -8.32
CA THR A 383 -7.36 14.05 -9.74
C THR A 383 -8.67 14.00 -10.51
N GLY A 384 -9.76 13.56 -9.90
CA GLY A 384 -11.09 13.47 -10.52
C GLY A 384 -12.13 12.96 -9.53
N GLY A 385 -13.37 12.88 -9.96
CA GLY A 385 -14.50 12.45 -9.13
C GLY A 385 -15.11 13.57 -8.29
N VAL A 386 -16.07 13.21 -7.45
CA VAL A 386 -16.82 14.17 -6.61
C VAL A 386 -16.91 13.68 -5.17
N VAL A 387 -16.60 14.56 -4.23
CA VAL A 387 -16.70 14.27 -2.79
C VAL A 387 -17.62 15.27 -2.12
N ALA A 388 -18.57 14.81 -1.30
CA ALA A 388 -19.38 15.66 -0.45
C ALA A 388 -19.15 15.31 1.02
N VAL A 389 -18.68 16.29 1.81
CA VAL A 389 -18.54 16.19 3.25
C VAL A 389 -19.62 17.03 3.91
N LEU A 390 -20.56 16.37 4.57
CA LEU A 390 -21.74 17.01 5.17
C LEU A 390 -21.51 17.46 6.62
N GLY A 391 -20.26 17.81 6.96
CA GLY A 391 -19.89 18.21 8.32
C GLY A 391 -18.42 18.61 8.41
N ARG A 392 -17.83 18.36 9.58
CA ARG A 392 -16.46 18.79 9.93
C ARG A 392 -15.41 18.17 9.02
N THR A 393 -14.36 18.91 8.75
CA THR A 393 -13.14 18.43 8.11
C THR A 393 -11.94 18.71 9.00
N GLY A 394 -10.93 17.87 8.90
CA GLY A 394 -9.62 18.17 9.46
C GLY A 394 -8.82 19.18 8.61
N LEU A 395 -7.54 19.31 8.93
CA LEU A 395 -6.61 20.25 8.29
C LEU A 395 -6.14 19.77 6.92
N ASN A 396 -5.59 20.71 6.15
CA ASN A 396 -4.92 20.47 4.87
C ASN A 396 -5.81 19.81 3.80
N PHE A 397 -7.09 20.14 3.80
CA PHE A 397 -8.05 19.64 2.80
C PHE A 397 -7.63 20.01 1.37
N GLY A 398 -7.66 19.08 0.46
CA GLY A 398 -7.34 19.27 -0.95
C GLY A 398 -5.85 19.51 -1.26
N ALA A 399 -4.94 19.18 -0.36
CA ALA A 399 -3.51 19.28 -0.63
C ALA A 399 -3.12 18.48 -1.87
N GLY A 400 -2.43 19.09 -2.83
CA GLY A 400 -2.03 18.44 -4.08
C GLY A 400 -3.18 18.11 -5.04
N MET A 401 -4.38 18.56 -4.80
CA MET A 401 -5.54 18.31 -5.65
C MET A 401 -5.39 18.99 -7.02
N THR A 402 -5.56 18.24 -8.11
CA THR A 402 -5.40 18.72 -9.49
C THR A 402 -6.62 18.54 -10.37
N GLY A 403 -7.63 17.76 -9.93
CA GLY A 403 -8.87 17.53 -10.69
C GLY A 403 -10.02 17.09 -9.81
N GLY A 404 -11.21 17.00 -10.37
CA GLY A 404 -12.44 16.82 -9.63
C GLY A 404 -12.80 18.03 -8.76
N PHE A 405 -13.78 17.88 -7.89
CA PHE A 405 -14.18 18.91 -6.94
C PHE A 405 -14.85 18.31 -5.69
N ALA A 406 -14.96 19.12 -4.65
CA ALA A 406 -15.64 18.68 -3.43
C ALA A 406 -16.64 19.71 -2.92
N TYR A 407 -17.68 19.22 -2.22
CA TYR A 407 -18.61 20.04 -1.44
C TYR A 407 -18.30 19.87 0.04
N VAL A 408 -18.28 20.95 0.81
CA VAL A 408 -18.07 20.93 2.27
C VAL A 408 -19.14 21.75 2.96
N LEU A 409 -19.85 21.13 3.91
CA LEU A 409 -20.80 21.81 4.79
C LEU A 409 -20.07 22.34 6.02
N ASP A 410 -19.83 23.64 6.05
CA ASP A 410 -19.10 24.36 7.08
C ASP A 410 -20.06 24.95 8.14
N ILE A 411 -20.55 24.11 9.05
CA ILE A 411 -21.44 24.52 10.15
C ILE A 411 -20.69 25.40 11.14
N GLU A 412 -19.47 25.07 11.47
CA GLU A 412 -18.63 25.76 12.48
C GLU A 412 -18.00 27.05 11.96
N ARG A 413 -18.05 27.31 10.66
CA ARG A 413 -17.46 28.49 9.98
C ARG A 413 -15.92 28.56 10.10
N ASN A 414 -15.25 27.42 10.15
CA ASN A 414 -13.80 27.32 10.28
C ASN A 414 -13.12 26.65 9.07
N PHE A 415 -13.86 26.25 8.05
CA PHE A 415 -13.29 25.56 6.89
C PHE A 415 -12.24 26.40 6.15
N VAL A 416 -12.33 27.74 6.23
CA VAL A 416 -11.34 28.65 5.64
C VAL A 416 -9.93 28.41 6.19
N ASP A 417 -9.81 27.96 7.43
CA ASP A 417 -8.55 27.64 8.09
C ASP A 417 -8.10 26.18 7.86
N CYS A 418 -8.97 25.33 7.27
CA CYS A 418 -8.74 23.91 7.12
C CYS A 418 -8.26 23.50 5.71
N TYR A 419 -8.56 24.27 4.66
CA TYR A 419 -8.21 23.88 3.30
C TYR A 419 -6.77 24.28 2.91
N ASN A 420 -6.20 23.61 1.91
CA ASN A 420 -4.87 23.93 1.40
C ASN A 420 -4.93 25.14 0.43
N HIS A 421 -4.43 26.29 0.87
CA HIS A 421 -4.46 27.56 0.13
C HIS A 421 -3.54 27.58 -1.11
N GLU A 422 -2.63 26.64 -1.27
CA GLU A 422 -1.66 26.67 -2.39
C GLU A 422 -2.29 26.25 -3.71
N LEU A 423 -3.06 25.18 -3.71
CA LEU A 423 -3.50 24.50 -4.93
C LEU A 423 -5.01 24.52 -5.17
N VAL A 424 -5.82 24.78 -4.16
CA VAL A 424 -7.28 24.82 -4.31
C VAL A 424 -7.87 26.16 -3.97
N ASP A 425 -9.00 26.45 -4.60
CA ASP A 425 -9.88 27.57 -4.28
C ASP A 425 -11.19 27.08 -3.68
N ILE A 426 -11.81 27.91 -2.86
CA ILE A 426 -13.15 27.66 -2.30
C ILE A 426 -14.12 28.74 -2.78
N VAL A 427 -15.31 28.32 -3.20
CA VAL A 427 -16.36 29.19 -3.71
C VAL A 427 -17.66 28.88 -2.97
N ARG A 428 -18.41 29.90 -2.54
CA ARG A 428 -19.74 29.70 -1.95
C ARG A 428 -20.72 29.22 -3.01
N ILE A 429 -21.42 28.12 -2.73
CA ILE A 429 -22.43 27.55 -3.65
C ILE A 429 -23.63 28.49 -3.82
N SER A 430 -23.86 29.40 -2.89
CA SER A 430 -24.95 30.40 -2.95
C SER A 430 -24.73 31.55 -3.94
N HIS A 431 -23.57 31.61 -4.64
CA HIS A 431 -23.30 32.61 -5.67
C HIS A 431 -24.17 32.40 -6.92
N GLU A 432 -24.37 33.49 -7.66
CA GLU A 432 -25.00 33.45 -8.98
C GLU A 432 -24.19 32.57 -9.95
N GLY A 433 -24.88 31.78 -10.77
CA GLY A 433 -24.24 30.86 -11.71
C GLY A 433 -23.89 29.46 -11.12
N MET A 434 -24.25 29.22 -9.85
CA MET A 434 -23.94 27.94 -9.17
C MET A 434 -25.14 26.99 -9.14
N GLU A 435 -26.20 27.23 -9.92
CA GLU A 435 -27.46 26.47 -9.87
C GLU A 435 -27.28 24.99 -10.19
N HIS A 436 -26.38 24.64 -11.12
CA HIS A 436 -26.08 23.26 -11.45
C HIS A 436 -25.45 22.52 -10.28
N TYR A 437 -24.49 23.16 -9.59
CA TYR A 437 -23.84 22.60 -8.41
C TYR A 437 -24.83 22.47 -7.23
N MET A 438 -25.73 23.44 -7.03
CA MET A 438 -26.78 23.35 -6.01
C MET A 438 -27.72 22.16 -6.27
N GLN A 439 -28.15 21.98 -7.51
CA GLN A 439 -29.03 20.89 -7.90
C GLN A 439 -28.32 19.53 -7.71
N HIS A 440 -27.09 19.42 -8.19
CA HIS A 440 -26.27 18.22 -8.04
C HIS A 440 -26.05 17.88 -6.56
N LEU A 441 -25.60 18.85 -5.74
CA LEU A 441 -25.42 18.61 -4.31
C LEU A 441 -26.70 18.15 -3.63
N ARG A 442 -27.84 18.77 -3.94
CA ARG A 442 -29.12 18.35 -3.40
C ARG A 442 -29.47 16.92 -3.76
N GLN A 443 -29.22 16.50 -5.00
CA GLN A 443 -29.41 15.12 -5.45
C GLN A 443 -28.50 14.16 -4.69
N LEU A 444 -27.22 14.52 -4.49
CA LEU A 444 -26.27 13.70 -3.72
C LEU A 444 -26.73 13.51 -2.26
N ILE A 445 -27.19 14.58 -1.60
CA ILE A 445 -27.68 14.50 -0.23
C ILE A 445 -28.95 13.66 -0.16
N ALA A 446 -29.87 13.82 -1.11
CA ALA A 446 -31.09 13.03 -1.17
C ALA A 446 -30.77 11.54 -1.32
N ARG A 447 -29.86 11.21 -2.23
CA ARG A 447 -29.41 9.85 -2.46
C ARG A 447 -28.66 9.25 -1.27
N HIS A 448 -27.84 10.06 -0.60
CA HIS A 448 -27.20 9.66 0.65
C HIS A 448 -28.20 9.34 1.74
N ALA A 449 -29.20 10.21 1.96
CA ALA A 449 -30.23 9.98 2.95
C ALA A 449 -31.09 8.74 2.65
N GLU A 450 -31.37 8.47 1.37
CA GLU A 450 -32.10 7.28 0.93
C GLU A 450 -31.31 5.98 1.18
N LEU A 451 -30.07 5.94 0.72
CA LEU A 451 -29.24 4.73 0.76
C LEU A 451 -28.77 4.36 2.17
N THR A 452 -28.47 5.37 2.98
CA THR A 452 -27.91 5.16 4.32
C THR A 452 -28.92 5.26 5.45
N ASP A 453 -30.13 5.69 5.17
CA ASP A 453 -31.16 6.05 6.19
C ASP A 453 -30.65 7.12 7.18
N SER A 454 -29.75 8.00 6.74
CA SER A 454 -29.14 9.03 7.58
C SER A 454 -30.15 10.07 8.07
N ALA A 455 -30.27 10.20 9.39
CA ALA A 455 -31.07 11.27 10.01
C ALA A 455 -30.44 12.66 9.75
N TRP A 456 -29.11 12.73 9.77
CA TRP A 456 -28.36 13.95 9.45
C TRP A 456 -28.56 14.38 8.00
N GLY A 457 -28.41 13.45 7.04
CA GLY A 457 -28.68 13.71 5.63
C GLY A 457 -30.09 14.23 5.38
N ARG A 458 -31.11 13.63 6.01
CA ARG A 458 -32.51 14.13 5.95
C ARG A 458 -32.65 15.53 6.54
N ARG A 459 -31.99 15.82 7.66
CA ARG A 459 -32.02 17.16 8.29
C ARG A 459 -31.38 18.21 7.39
N VAL A 460 -30.20 17.93 6.82
CA VAL A 460 -29.53 18.84 5.87
C VAL A 460 -30.39 19.07 4.63
N LEU A 461 -31.03 18.03 4.10
CA LEU A 461 -31.92 18.13 2.94
C LEU A 461 -33.18 18.94 3.26
N GLY A 462 -33.74 18.76 4.45
CA GLY A 462 -34.93 19.50 4.90
C GLY A 462 -34.72 21.01 5.07
N ASP A 463 -33.53 21.40 5.51
CA ASP A 463 -33.12 22.82 5.64
C ASP A 463 -32.11 23.25 4.57
N PHE A 464 -32.13 22.63 3.41
CA PHE A 464 -31.13 22.85 2.36
C PHE A 464 -30.97 24.35 1.99
N ARG A 465 -32.07 25.08 1.90
CA ARG A 465 -32.06 26.51 1.60
C ARG A 465 -31.40 27.34 2.70
N GLY A 466 -31.68 27.07 3.96
CA GLY A 466 -31.09 27.73 5.11
C GLY A 466 -29.60 27.46 5.25
N LEU A 467 -29.16 26.26 4.86
CA LEU A 467 -27.78 25.84 4.92
C LEU A 467 -26.95 26.20 3.67
N LEU A 468 -27.58 26.68 2.60
CA LEU A 468 -26.89 26.90 1.32
C LEU A 468 -25.68 27.84 1.45
N GLN A 469 -25.75 28.86 2.28
CA GLN A 469 -24.66 29.80 2.56
C GLN A 469 -23.52 29.18 3.38
N ARG A 470 -23.69 27.97 3.90
CA ARG A 470 -22.67 27.23 4.64
C ARG A 470 -21.89 26.27 3.77
N PHE A 471 -22.36 26.00 2.56
CA PHE A 471 -21.66 25.11 1.65
C PHE A 471 -20.58 25.81 0.86
N TRP A 472 -19.42 25.17 0.82
CA TRP A 472 -18.32 25.50 -0.06
C TRP A 472 -18.20 24.49 -1.19
N LEU A 473 -17.88 24.95 -2.38
CA LEU A 473 -17.32 24.18 -3.47
C LEU A 473 -15.79 24.34 -3.39
N VAL A 474 -15.07 23.25 -3.30
CA VAL A 474 -13.60 23.17 -3.34
C VAL A 474 -13.18 22.67 -4.70
N LYS A 475 -12.32 23.40 -5.39
CA LYS A 475 -11.83 23.05 -6.73
C LYS A 475 -10.34 23.38 -6.89
N PRO A 476 -9.62 22.67 -7.79
CA PRO A 476 -8.27 23.11 -8.17
C PRO A 476 -8.28 24.55 -8.70
N LYS A 477 -7.26 25.34 -8.36
CA LYS A 477 -7.12 26.72 -8.89
C LYS A 477 -7.11 26.75 -10.41
N ALA A 478 -6.50 25.78 -11.05
CA ALA A 478 -6.40 25.66 -12.51
C ALA A 478 -7.72 25.30 -13.20
N ALA A 479 -8.72 24.75 -12.49
CA ALA A 479 -9.99 24.35 -13.04
C ALA A 479 -10.97 25.52 -13.10
N SER A 480 -11.62 25.74 -14.26
CA SER A 480 -12.73 26.70 -14.36
C SER A 480 -14.04 26.06 -13.89
N LEU A 481 -14.95 26.87 -13.34
CA LEU A 481 -16.28 26.39 -12.95
C LEU A 481 -17.07 25.87 -14.14
N ASP A 482 -16.96 26.50 -15.30
CA ASP A 482 -17.67 26.07 -16.51
C ASP A 482 -17.23 24.68 -17.00
N ALA A 483 -15.91 24.39 -16.97
CA ALA A 483 -15.39 23.07 -17.33
C ALA A 483 -15.88 21.99 -16.39
N LEU A 484 -15.86 22.24 -15.08
CA LEU A 484 -16.38 21.29 -14.09
C LEU A 484 -17.90 21.09 -14.21
N ALA A 485 -18.67 22.15 -14.55
CA ALA A 485 -20.11 22.04 -14.80
C ALA A 485 -20.41 21.22 -16.07
N GLU A 486 -19.52 21.26 -17.06
CA GLU A 486 -19.65 20.45 -18.28
C GLU A 486 -19.35 18.97 -18.02
N GLU A 487 -18.34 18.67 -17.17
CA GLU A 487 -18.08 17.32 -16.67
C GLU A 487 -19.31 16.75 -15.94
N LEU A 488 -19.97 17.54 -15.09
CA LEU A 488 -21.20 17.11 -14.41
C LEU A 488 -22.32 16.78 -15.37
N ARG A 489 -22.48 17.55 -16.46
CA ARG A 489 -23.52 17.32 -17.47
C ARG A 489 -23.25 16.09 -18.32
N SER A 490 -21.98 15.77 -18.56
CA SER A 490 -21.58 14.59 -19.34
C SER A 490 -21.64 13.28 -18.53
N ALA A 491 -21.61 13.38 -17.19
CA ALA A 491 -21.67 12.23 -16.28
C ALA A 491 -23.11 11.90 -15.80
N ALA A 492 -24.09 12.79 -16.05
CA ALA A 492 -25.50 12.61 -15.72
C ALA A 492 -26.27 11.93 -16.87
#